data_23c10608d1df3ecc87124eb61ccba180
#
_entry.id   23c10608d1df3ecc87124eb61ccba180
#
_cell.length_a   1.000
_cell.length_b   1.000
_cell.length_c   1.000
_cell.angle_alpha   90.00
_cell.angle_beta   90.00
_cell.angle_gamma   90.00
#
_symmetry.space_group_name_H-M   'P 1'
#
loop_
_entity.id
_entity.type
_entity.pdbx_description
1 polymer ?
#
loop_
_entity_poly.entity_id
_entity_poly.type
_entity_poly.pdbx_seq_one_letter_code
_entity_poly.pdbx_strand_id
1 'polypeptide(L)'
;DLEKVKEADQLMKDNKIAKENVIVHAPYIINLCNDKNFDFSVSFLKQEVRRCCDLGMTKLVLHPGSSVGLERNHAISNIIKGLNIILGNQYKVTICLETMAGKGTEVGKNFEELKFIIDHVEYKDRIGVCLDTCHIWDGGYDVVNNFDGVLDEFDKIIGLEKLKAIHLNDSKNDLASHKDRHENIGYGHIGFDNLINIIYNKRLDNIPKILETPYIDKTYPPYKYEIEMIRTKKFNENLIDECKLCRKK
;
A
#
# COMPACT_ATOMS: atom_id res chain seq x y z
N ASP A 1 4.31 11.99 -20.94
CA ASP A 1 4.27 11.54 -22.33
C ASP A 1 2.85 11.06 -22.66
N LEU A 2 2.14 11.82 -23.54
CA LEU A 2 0.73 11.56 -23.90
C LEU A 2 0.54 10.25 -24.69
N GLU A 3 1.54 9.79 -25.42
CA GLU A 3 1.46 8.53 -26.15
C GLU A 3 1.43 7.34 -25.18
N LYS A 4 2.29 7.34 -24.16
CA LYS A 4 2.28 6.31 -23.12
C LYS A 4 0.97 6.29 -22.31
N VAL A 5 0.34 7.44 -22.11
CA VAL A 5 -0.99 7.51 -21.48
C VAL A 5 -2.04 6.82 -22.33
N LYS A 6 -2.03 7.06 -23.64
CA LYS A 6 -2.97 6.41 -24.59
C LYS A 6 -2.74 4.91 -24.66
N GLU A 7 -1.49 4.46 -24.69
CA GLU A 7 -1.13 3.04 -24.65
C GLU A 7 -1.63 2.37 -23.36
N ALA A 8 -1.40 3.00 -22.20
CA ALA A 8 -1.87 2.52 -20.93
C ALA A 8 -3.40 2.45 -20.87
N ASP A 9 -4.11 3.50 -21.36
CA ASP A 9 -5.57 3.52 -21.44
C ASP A 9 -6.10 2.40 -22.33
N GLN A 10 -5.44 2.12 -23.46
CA GLN A 10 -5.81 1.02 -24.33
C GLN A 10 -5.58 -0.33 -23.68
N LEU A 11 -4.43 -0.55 -23.02
CA LEU A 11 -4.14 -1.78 -22.29
C LEU A 11 -5.15 -2.04 -21.16
N MET A 12 -5.50 -1.01 -20.40
CA MET A 12 -6.53 -1.14 -19.37
C MET A 12 -7.88 -1.55 -19.98
N LYS A 13 -8.28 -0.92 -21.07
CA LYS A 13 -9.53 -1.22 -21.77
C LYS A 13 -9.56 -2.66 -22.30
N ASP A 14 -8.48 -3.10 -22.97
CA ASP A 14 -8.36 -4.44 -23.54
C ASP A 14 -8.40 -5.54 -22.46
N ASN A 15 -7.86 -5.24 -21.29
CA ASN A 15 -7.83 -6.15 -20.13
C ASN A 15 -9.02 -5.94 -19.17
N LYS A 16 -9.98 -5.07 -19.50
CA LYS A 16 -11.15 -4.76 -18.66
C LYS A 16 -10.77 -4.28 -17.25
N ILE A 17 -9.70 -3.50 -17.17
CA ILE A 17 -9.25 -2.87 -15.92
C ILE A 17 -9.86 -1.47 -15.84
N ALA A 18 -10.73 -1.25 -14.86
CA ALA A 18 -11.31 0.05 -14.60
C ALA A 18 -10.28 0.98 -13.92
N LYS A 19 -10.25 2.26 -14.30
CA LYS A 19 -9.28 3.25 -13.77
C LYS A 19 -9.35 3.41 -12.24
N GLU A 20 -10.54 3.26 -11.67
CA GLU A 20 -10.75 3.30 -10.22
C GLU A 20 -10.05 2.14 -9.46
N ASN A 21 -9.66 1.08 -10.16
CA ASN A 21 -8.91 -0.05 -9.61
C ASN A 21 -7.40 0.08 -9.81
N VAL A 22 -6.97 1.13 -10.53
CA VAL A 22 -5.55 1.46 -10.67
C VAL A 22 -5.18 2.47 -9.59
N ILE A 23 -4.17 2.15 -8.80
CA ILE A 23 -3.75 2.95 -7.66
C ILE A 23 -2.34 3.43 -7.91
N VAL A 24 -2.15 4.74 -7.77
CA VAL A 24 -0.83 5.37 -7.89
C VAL A 24 -0.11 5.23 -6.55
N HIS A 25 1.17 4.91 -6.56
CA HIS A 25 2.01 4.95 -5.36
C HIS A 25 2.93 6.18 -5.39
N ALA A 26 2.92 6.97 -4.34
CA ALA A 26 3.82 8.11 -4.20
C ALA A 26 5.28 7.63 -4.04
N PRO A 27 6.26 8.31 -4.65
CA PRO A 27 7.66 7.93 -4.49
C PRO A 27 8.11 7.98 -3.02
N TYR A 28 8.87 6.97 -2.59
CA TYR A 28 9.35 6.81 -1.21
C TYR A 28 10.23 7.96 -0.69
N ILE A 29 10.74 8.80 -1.57
CA ILE A 29 11.53 9.99 -1.21
C ILE A 29 10.68 11.05 -0.51
N ILE A 30 9.36 10.99 -0.64
CA ILE A 30 8.43 11.92 0.02
C ILE A 30 8.36 11.55 1.50
N ASN A 31 8.75 12.48 2.36
CA ASN A 31 8.67 12.33 3.81
C ASN A 31 8.12 13.63 4.43
N LEU A 32 6.81 13.64 4.70
CA LEU A 32 6.14 14.81 5.31
C LEU A 32 6.51 15.04 6.78
N CYS A 33 7.09 14.03 7.45
CA CYS A 33 7.49 14.17 8.86
C CYS A 33 8.64 15.16 9.07
N ASN A 34 9.55 15.26 8.10
CA ASN A 34 10.86 15.85 8.29
C ASN A 34 10.87 17.35 7.94
N ASP A 35 11.20 18.23 8.91
CA ASP A 35 11.24 19.69 8.72
C ASP A 35 12.13 20.10 7.56
N LYS A 36 13.31 19.47 7.41
CA LYS A 36 14.28 19.85 6.36
C LYS A 36 13.77 19.62 4.95
N ASN A 37 12.94 18.59 4.76
CA ASN A 37 12.43 18.18 3.45
C ASN A 37 10.93 18.46 3.30
N PHE A 38 10.32 19.15 4.25
CA PHE A 38 8.87 19.37 4.29
C PHE A 38 8.36 20.07 3.02
N ASP A 39 8.92 21.22 2.66
CA ASP A 39 8.47 21.99 1.50
C ASP A 39 8.69 21.23 0.18
N PHE A 40 9.82 20.51 0.05
CA PHE A 40 10.08 19.62 -1.06
C PHE A 40 9.02 18.52 -1.14
N SER A 41 8.77 17.83 -0.02
CA SER A 41 7.80 16.73 0.05
C SER A 41 6.39 17.20 -0.29
N VAL A 42 5.96 18.34 0.24
CA VAL A 42 4.67 18.97 -0.07
C VAL A 42 4.57 19.32 -1.55
N SER A 43 5.59 19.98 -2.11
CA SER A 43 5.60 20.36 -3.53
C SER A 43 5.57 19.14 -4.45
N PHE A 44 6.35 18.12 -4.12
CA PHE A 44 6.41 16.90 -4.92
C PHE A 44 5.08 16.12 -4.84
N LEU A 45 4.53 15.91 -3.64
CA LEU A 45 3.26 15.20 -3.49
C LEU A 45 2.10 15.95 -4.18
N LYS A 46 2.09 17.29 -4.17
CA LYS A 46 1.13 18.07 -4.98
C LYS A 46 1.21 17.75 -6.48
N GLN A 47 2.42 17.58 -7.00
CA GLN A 47 2.60 17.19 -8.41
C GLN A 47 2.09 15.78 -8.66
N GLU A 48 2.34 14.82 -7.74
CA GLU A 48 1.84 13.45 -7.88
C GLU A 48 0.31 13.39 -7.80
N VAL A 49 -0.32 14.15 -6.90
CA VAL A 49 -1.78 14.28 -6.83
C VAL A 49 -2.35 14.84 -8.14
N ARG A 50 -1.70 15.88 -8.71
CA ARG A 50 -2.10 16.43 -10.01
C ARG A 50 -1.97 15.38 -11.11
N ARG A 51 -0.82 14.70 -11.22
CA ARG A 51 -0.58 13.65 -12.22
C ARG A 51 -1.60 12.51 -12.08
N CYS A 52 -1.89 12.09 -10.86
CA CYS A 52 -2.92 11.09 -10.57
C CYS A 52 -4.28 11.52 -11.15
N CYS A 53 -4.68 12.78 -10.89
CA CYS A 53 -5.91 13.35 -11.43
C CYS A 53 -5.90 13.46 -12.96
N ASP A 54 -4.80 13.95 -13.55
CA ASP A 54 -4.65 14.12 -15.01
C ASP A 54 -4.73 12.78 -15.76
N LEU A 55 -4.33 11.67 -15.11
CA LEU A 55 -4.47 10.31 -15.63
C LEU A 55 -5.87 9.71 -15.41
N GLY A 56 -6.75 10.42 -14.70
CA GLY A 56 -8.08 9.94 -14.34
C GLY A 56 -8.09 8.89 -13.23
N MET A 57 -6.98 8.79 -12.46
CA MET A 57 -6.89 7.95 -11.28
C MET A 57 -7.43 8.71 -10.05
N THR A 58 -7.98 7.96 -9.10
CA THR A 58 -8.68 8.58 -7.95
C THR A 58 -8.03 8.28 -6.60
N LYS A 59 -7.03 7.41 -6.57
CA LYS A 59 -6.36 6.98 -5.34
C LYS A 59 -4.85 7.03 -5.48
N LEU A 60 -4.18 7.54 -4.44
CA LEU A 60 -2.74 7.62 -4.35
C LEU A 60 -2.31 7.12 -2.98
N VAL A 61 -1.50 6.07 -2.94
CA VAL A 61 -0.91 5.54 -1.71
C VAL A 61 0.29 6.40 -1.32
N LEU A 62 0.41 6.65 -0.03
CA LEU A 62 1.48 7.43 0.57
C LEU A 62 1.99 6.76 1.85
N HIS A 63 3.28 6.48 1.93
CA HIS A 63 3.92 6.23 3.21
C HIS A 63 3.78 7.47 4.08
N PRO A 64 3.25 7.40 5.31
CA PRO A 64 3.11 8.59 6.17
C PRO A 64 4.43 9.32 6.37
N GLY A 65 5.53 8.57 6.47
CA GLY A 65 6.88 9.08 6.58
C GLY A 65 7.62 8.54 7.80
N SER A 66 8.80 9.13 8.08
CA SER A 66 9.66 8.74 9.19
C SER A 66 10.14 9.98 9.93
N SER A 67 10.10 9.94 11.26
CA SER A 67 10.42 11.12 12.10
C SER A 67 11.91 11.47 12.08
N VAL A 68 12.80 10.53 11.78
CA VAL A 68 14.26 10.75 11.62
C VAL A 68 14.85 11.66 12.70
N GLY A 69 14.62 11.29 13.98
CA GLY A 69 15.17 12.02 15.13
C GLY A 69 14.33 13.19 15.63
N LEU A 70 13.22 13.53 14.96
CA LEU A 70 12.24 14.47 15.50
C LEU A 70 11.37 13.82 16.57
N GLU A 71 10.82 14.63 17.47
CA GLU A 71 9.82 14.19 18.41
C GLU A 71 8.58 13.67 17.67
N ARG A 72 7.99 12.57 18.15
CA ARG A 72 6.93 11.83 17.44
C ARG A 72 5.70 12.70 17.11
N ASN A 73 5.22 13.44 18.09
CA ASN A 73 4.04 14.29 17.91
C ASN A 73 4.31 15.44 16.94
N HIS A 74 5.53 15.98 16.94
CA HIS A 74 5.94 17.01 15.97
C HIS A 74 5.95 16.44 14.55
N ALA A 75 6.52 15.25 14.36
CA ALA A 75 6.52 14.57 13.05
C ALA A 75 5.11 14.30 12.54
N ILE A 76 4.19 13.84 13.41
CA ILE A 76 2.78 13.63 13.06
C ILE A 76 2.09 14.95 12.71
N SER A 77 2.36 16.02 13.47
CA SER A 77 1.82 17.36 13.17
C SER A 77 2.25 17.86 11.80
N ASN A 78 3.49 17.59 11.40
CA ASN A 78 3.99 17.89 10.05
C ASN A 78 3.23 17.13 8.96
N ILE A 79 2.94 15.83 9.17
CA ILE A 79 2.12 15.05 8.22
C ILE A 79 0.75 15.73 8.05
N ILE A 80 0.07 16.02 9.15
CA ILE A 80 -1.26 16.65 9.13
C ILE A 80 -1.23 17.99 8.40
N LYS A 81 -0.25 18.85 8.73
CA LYS A 81 -0.03 20.13 8.05
C LYS A 81 0.20 19.95 6.55
N GLY A 82 1.08 19.02 6.17
CA GLY A 82 1.38 18.72 4.76
C GLY A 82 0.14 18.23 4.01
N LEU A 83 -0.61 17.30 4.58
CA LEU A 83 -1.86 16.79 3.99
C LEU A 83 -2.91 17.89 3.80
N ASN A 84 -3.09 18.79 4.78
CA ASN A 84 -4.02 19.92 4.65
C ASN A 84 -3.62 20.85 3.50
N ILE A 85 -2.33 21.18 3.37
CA ILE A 85 -1.82 22.00 2.27
C ILE A 85 -2.05 21.31 0.92
N ILE A 86 -1.88 19.98 0.84
CA ILE A 86 -1.99 19.22 -0.39
C ILE A 86 -3.45 19.01 -0.77
N LEU A 87 -4.31 18.68 0.17
CA LEU A 87 -5.72 18.37 -0.06
C LEU A 87 -6.60 19.61 -0.22
N GLY A 88 -6.13 20.80 0.17
CA GLY A 88 -6.81 22.09 -0.04
C GLY A 88 -6.94 22.49 -1.51
N ASN A 89 -6.66 21.61 -2.46
CA ASN A 89 -6.78 21.86 -3.89
C ASN A 89 -8.09 21.28 -4.47
N GLN A 90 -8.34 21.56 -5.76
CA GLN A 90 -9.54 21.11 -6.48
C GLN A 90 -9.49 19.65 -6.98
N TYR A 91 -8.34 18.96 -6.88
CA TYR A 91 -8.17 17.61 -7.41
C TYR A 91 -8.89 16.57 -6.55
N LYS A 92 -9.75 15.76 -7.18
CA LYS A 92 -10.53 14.72 -6.47
C LYS A 92 -9.73 13.43 -6.37
N VAL A 93 -8.63 13.45 -5.63
CA VAL A 93 -7.80 12.27 -5.35
C VAL A 93 -7.87 11.98 -3.85
N THR A 94 -8.08 10.72 -3.50
CA THR A 94 -7.97 10.22 -2.13
C THR A 94 -6.52 9.83 -1.87
N ILE A 95 -5.91 10.36 -0.83
CA ILE A 95 -4.60 9.91 -0.35
C ILE A 95 -4.84 8.76 0.62
N CYS A 96 -4.31 7.60 0.31
CA CYS A 96 -4.39 6.41 1.14
C CYS A 96 -3.10 6.29 1.94
N LEU A 97 -3.16 6.56 3.24
CA LEU A 97 -2.02 6.37 4.13
C LEU A 97 -1.75 4.87 4.28
N GLU A 98 -0.53 4.47 4.06
CA GLU A 98 -0.15 3.08 4.17
C GLU A 98 0.14 2.68 5.62
N THR A 99 -0.28 1.47 6.00
CA THR A 99 0.14 0.85 7.26
C THR A 99 1.62 0.50 7.17
N MET A 100 2.40 0.85 8.18
CA MET A 100 3.86 0.67 8.19
C MET A 100 4.30 -0.42 9.17
N ALA A 101 5.42 -1.07 8.87
CA ALA A 101 6.00 -2.10 9.72
C ALA A 101 6.58 -1.57 11.06
N GLY A 102 6.75 -0.26 11.17
CA GLY A 102 7.40 0.36 12.34
C GLY A 102 8.91 0.23 12.32
N LYS A 103 9.50 0.10 11.12
CA LYS A 103 10.94 0.06 10.95
C LYS A 103 11.58 1.40 11.33
N GLY A 104 12.51 1.36 12.26
CA GLY A 104 13.19 2.57 12.74
C GLY A 104 12.22 3.57 13.35
N THR A 105 12.02 4.71 12.68
CA THR A 105 11.19 5.81 13.17
C THR A 105 9.95 6.07 12.29
N GLU A 106 9.50 5.09 11.53
CA GLU A 106 8.30 5.18 10.67
C GLU A 106 7.05 5.54 11.46
N VAL A 107 6.23 6.42 10.88
CA VAL A 107 4.90 6.80 11.38
C VAL A 107 3.84 5.96 10.65
N GLY A 108 2.77 5.61 11.35
CA GLY A 108 1.70 4.75 10.80
C GLY A 108 1.90 3.27 11.10
N LYS A 109 2.70 2.95 12.13
CA LYS A 109 3.00 1.56 12.55
C LYS A 109 1.84 0.85 13.25
N ASN A 110 0.81 1.58 13.67
CA ASN A 110 -0.40 1.04 14.27
C ASN A 110 -1.63 1.85 13.80
N PHE A 111 -2.80 1.30 14.02
CA PHE A 111 -4.05 1.90 13.58
C PHE A 111 -4.37 3.21 14.30
N GLU A 112 -3.95 3.36 15.56
CA GLU A 112 -4.17 4.58 16.34
C GLU A 112 -3.41 5.78 15.77
N GLU A 113 -2.17 5.59 15.32
CA GLU A 113 -1.41 6.67 14.68
C GLU A 113 -2.08 7.13 13.38
N LEU A 114 -2.52 6.17 12.55
CA LEU A 114 -3.25 6.50 11.31
C LEU A 114 -4.57 7.19 11.63
N LYS A 115 -5.33 6.70 12.61
CA LYS A 115 -6.57 7.31 13.07
C LYS A 115 -6.33 8.73 13.56
N PHE A 116 -5.29 8.95 14.34
CA PHE A 116 -4.95 10.28 14.84
C PHE A 116 -4.70 11.25 13.68
N ILE A 117 -3.93 10.85 12.66
CA ILE A 117 -3.70 11.67 11.47
C ILE A 117 -5.02 11.96 10.75
N ILE A 118 -5.83 10.93 10.49
CA ILE A 118 -7.11 11.06 9.78
C ILE A 118 -8.05 12.04 10.50
N ASP A 119 -8.13 11.96 11.83
CA ASP A 119 -9.03 12.79 12.63
C ASP A 119 -8.62 14.25 12.67
N HIS A 120 -7.34 14.57 12.48
CA HIS A 120 -6.81 15.92 12.56
C HIS A 120 -6.60 16.58 11.19
N VAL A 121 -6.77 15.84 10.08
CA VAL A 121 -6.79 16.42 8.74
C VAL A 121 -8.15 17.08 8.48
N GLU A 122 -8.17 18.27 7.88
CA GLU A 122 -9.40 19.01 7.57
C GLU A 122 -10.25 18.28 6.52
N TYR A 123 -9.59 17.65 5.55
CA TYR A 123 -10.23 16.97 4.40
C TYR A 123 -10.35 15.46 4.63
N LYS A 124 -10.97 15.05 5.73
CA LYS A 124 -11.10 13.64 6.16
C LYS A 124 -11.68 12.72 5.10
N ASP A 125 -12.60 13.23 4.28
CA ASP A 125 -13.26 12.45 3.22
C ASP A 125 -12.30 12.09 2.08
N ARG A 126 -11.17 12.78 1.99
CA ARG A 126 -10.13 12.57 0.99
C ARG A 126 -8.92 11.80 1.54
N ILE A 127 -9.03 11.27 2.75
CA ILE A 127 -8.04 10.38 3.35
C ILE A 127 -8.65 8.97 3.46
N GLY A 128 -7.89 8.00 2.98
CA GLY A 128 -8.14 6.57 3.17
C GLY A 128 -6.91 5.88 3.74
N VAL A 129 -6.98 4.55 3.81
CA VAL A 129 -5.88 3.69 4.24
C VAL A 129 -5.58 2.66 3.17
N CYS A 130 -4.32 2.38 2.95
CA CYS A 130 -3.81 1.21 2.27
C CYS A 130 -3.26 0.25 3.33
N LEU A 131 -3.81 -0.95 3.40
CA LEU A 131 -3.35 -1.97 4.32
C LEU A 131 -2.34 -2.87 3.59
N ASP A 132 -1.08 -2.89 4.04
CA ASP A 132 -0.07 -3.83 3.55
C ASP A 132 0.01 -5.04 4.48
N THR A 133 -0.14 -6.25 3.95
CA THR A 133 -0.17 -7.48 4.74
C THR A 133 1.18 -7.81 5.37
N CYS A 134 2.29 -7.53 4.67
CA CYS A 134 3.63 -7.68 5.21
C CYS A 134 3.89 -6.65 6.32
N HIS A 135 3.51 -5.38 6.09
CA HIS A 135 3.76 -4.32 7.06
C HIS A 135 3.00 -4.54 8.37
N ILE A 136 1.71 -4.90 8.31
CA ILE A 136 0.96 -5.15 9.55
C ILE A 136 1.45 -6.41 10.27
N TRP A 137 1.84 -7.48 9.55
CA TRP A 137 2.48 -8.65 10.13
C TRP A 137 3.79 -8.29 10.85
N ASP A 138 4.69 -7.60 10.15
CA ASP A 138 5.94 -7.12 10.72
C ASP A 138 5.69 -6.09 11.85
N GLY A 139 4.58 -5.35 11.81
CA GLY A 139 4.13 -4.42 12.84
C GLY A 139 3.53 -5.07 14.09
N GLY A 140 3.22 -6.37 14.04
CA GLY A 140 2.74 -7.15 15.19
C GLY A 140 1.26 -7.56 15.13
N TYR A 141 0.56 -7.34 14.03
CA TYR A 141 -0.81 -7.82 13.82
C TYR A 141 -0.79 -9.26 13.31
N ASP A 142 -1.36 -10.19 14.06
CA ASP A 142 -1.37 -11.61 13.70
C ASP A 142 -2.40 -11.93 12.61
N VAL A 143 -2.00 -11.71 11.37
CA VAL A 143 -2.82 -11.99 10.19
C VAL A 143 -2.90 -13.48 9.85
N VAL A 144 -2.09 -14.32 10.48
CA VAL A 144 -2.05 -15.77 10.28
C VAL A 144 -3.12 -16.46 11.11
N ASN A 145 -3.19 -16.17 12.40
CA ASN A 145 -4.08 -16.87 13.31
C ASN A 145 -5.37 -16.09 13.61
N ASN A 146 -5.42 -14.77 13.36
CA ASN A 146 -6.52 -13.92 13.79
C ASN A 146 -6.82 -12.76 12.83
N PHE A 147 -6.86 -13.00 11.52
CA PHE A 147 -7.09 -11.91 10.55
C PHE A 147 -8.44 -11.20 10.73
N ASP A 148 -9.52 -11.94 11.03
CA ASP A 148 -10.82 -11.31 11.29
C ASP A 148 -10.78 -10.40 12.52
N GLY A 149 -10.06 -10.78 13.58
CA GLY A 149 -9.83 -9.91 14.74
C GLY A 149 -9.01 -8.66 14.40
N VAL A 150 -8.03 -8.77 13.51
CA VAL A 150 -7.28 -7.61 12.99
C VAL A 150 -8.21 -6.66 12.21
N LEU A 151 -9.12 -7.21 11.39
CA LEU A 151 -10.12 -6.40 10.70
C LEU A 151 -11.13 -5.76 11.65
N ASP A 152 -11.53 -6.45 12.72
CA ASP A 152 -12.42 -5.90 13.75
C ASP A 152 -11.76 -4.75 14.50
N GLU A 153 -10.47 -4.88 14.81
CA GLU A 153 -9.68 -3.82 15.42
C GLU A 153 -9.55 -2.62 14.48
N PHE A 154 -9.23 -2.85 13.20
CA PHE A 154 -9.19 -1.81 12.17
C PHE A 154 -10.53 -1.07 12.06
N ASP A 155 -11.63 -1.82 11.98
CA ASP A 155 -12.98 -1.27 11.85
C ASP A 155 -13.36 -0.43 13.08
N LYS A 156 -13.06 -0.92 14.27
CA LYS A 156 -13.33 -0.20 15.52
C LYS A 156 -12.53 1.10 15.66
N ILE A 157 -11.26 1.10 15.24
CA ILE A 157 -10.36 2.25 15.43
C ILE A 157 -10.52 3.26 14.29
N ILE A 158 -10.46 2.80 13.05
CA ILE A 158 -10.40 3.66 11.85
C ILE A 158 -11.75 3.72 11.14
N GLY A 159 -12.42 2.57 10.99
CA GLY A 159 -13.59 2.35 10.16
C GLY A 159 -13.22 1.65 8.84
N LEU A 160 -13.90 0.54 8.54
CA LEU A 160 -13.60 -0.26 7.35
C LEU A 160 -13.86 0.51 6.04
N GLU A 161 -14.73 1.51 6.07
CA GLU A 161 -15.01 2.40 4.94
C GLU A 161 -13.79 3.26 4.53
N LYS A 162 -12.81 3.41 5.42
CA LYS A 162 -11.54 4.09 5.12
C LYS A 162 -10.53 3.20 4.40
N LEU A 163 -10.70 1.90 4.41
CA LEU A 163 -9.83 0.97 3.69
C LEU A 163 -10.09 1.06 2.19
N LYS A 164 -9.11 1.54 1.42
CA LYS A 164 -9.25 1.85 -0.01
C LYS A 164 -8.40 0.99 -0.91
N ALA A 165 -7.37 0.36 -0.36
CA ALA A 165 -6.45 -0.51 -1.07
C ALA A 165 -5.83 -1.52 -0.11
N ILE A 166 -5.38 -2.63 -0.66
CA ILE A 166 -4.57 -3.62 0.05
C ILE A 166 -3.32 -3.89 -0.79
N HIS A 167 -2.15 -3.71 -0.22
CA HIS A 167 -0.93 -4.32 -0.73
C HIS A 167 -0.84 -5.74 -0.19
N LEU A 168 -0.85 -6.68 -1.11
CA LEU A 168 -0.85 -8.09 -0.78
C LEU A 168 0.55 -8.65 -0.96
N ASN A 169 1.26 -8.80 0.13
CA ASN A 169 2.64 -9.26 0.17
C ASN A 169 2.81 -10.32 1.25
N ASP A 170 3.65 -11.31 0.98
CA ASP A 170 4.15 -12.18 2.04
C ASP A 170 5.34 -11.50 2.75
N SER A 171 5.74 -11.98 3.92
CA SER A 171 6.86 -11.43 4.66
C SER A 171 7.98 -12.44 4.82
N LYS A 172 9.24 -11.97 4.64
CA LYS A 172 10.46 -12.73 4.94
C LYS A 172 10.71 -12.94 6.42
N ASN A 173 9.93 -12.29 7.27
CA ASN A 173 10.21 -12.19 8.69
C ASN A 173 9.08 -12.76 9.54
N ASP A 174 9.42 -13.05 10.79
CA ASP A 174 8.43 -13.42 11.81
C ASP A 174 7.58 -12.22 12.22
N LEU A 175 6.46 -12.52 12.86
CA LEU A 175 5.54 -11.56 13.47
C LEU A 175 6.29 -10.57 14.37
N ALA A 176 5.95 -9.29 14.27
CA ALA A 176 6.51 -8.20 15.07
C ALA A 176 8.04 -7.97 14.88
N SER A 177 8.56 -8.28 13.70
CA SER A 177 9.97 -8.12 13.38
C SER A 177 10.39 -6.67 13.11
N HIS A 178 9.46 -5.80 12.73
CA HIS A 178 9.68 -4.39 12.35
C HIS A 178 10.73 -4.19 11.26
N LYS A 179 10.73 -5.06 10.22
CA LYS A 179 11.78 -5.04 9.19
C LYS A 179 11.35 -4.59 7.82
N ASP A 180 10.07 -4.78 7.45
CA ASP A 180 9.57 -4.48 6.12
C ASP A 180 10.43 -5.16 5.04
N ARG A 181 10.17 -6.44 4.80
CA ARG A 181 10.82 -7.23 3.75
C ARG A 181 9.80 -8.15 3.09
N HIS A 182 9.29 -7.70 1.95
CA HIS A 182 8.35 -8.48 1.15
C HIS A 182 8.97 -9.78 0.65
N GLU A 183 8.16 -10.83 0.60
CA GLU A 183 8.46 -12.10 -0.05
C GLU A 183 7.38 -12.41 -1.10
N ASN A 184 7.69 -13.32 -2.00
CA ASN A 184 6.74 -13.82 -2.98
C ASN A 184 5.60 -14.59 -2.31
N ILE A 185 4.41 -14.56 -2.90
CA ILE A 185 3.18 -15.13 -2.34
C ILE A 185 3.37 -16.62 -1.98
N GLY A 186 3.25 -16.92 -0.70
CA GLY A 186 3.36 -18.27 -0.15
C GLY A 186 4.78 -18.75 0.14
N TYR A 187 5.80 -17.91 -0.11
CA TYR A 187 7.21 -18.24 0.18
C TYR A 187 7.72 -17.60 1.49
N GLY A 188 6.89 -16.82 2.16
CA GLY A 188 7.21 -16.15 3.41
C GLY A 188 6.53 -16.76 4.64
N HIS A 189 6.54 -16.00 5.73
CA HIS A 189 6.07 -16.42 7.04
C HIS A 189 4.55 -16.25 7.23
N ILE A 190 3.87 -15.45 6.39
CA ILE A 190 2.40 -15.39 6.37
C ILE A 190 1.86 -16.65 5.70
N GLY A 191 2.46 -17.02 4.57
CA GLY A 191 2.16 -18.25 3.85
C GLY A 191 0.92 -18.17 2.94
N PHE A 192 0.89 -19.09 1.96
CA PHE A 192 -0.07 -19.05 0.88
C PHE A 192 -1.53 -19.11 1.35
N ASP A 193 -1.89 -20.07 2.19
CA ASP A 193 -3.28 -20.30 2.61
C ASP A 193 -3.85 -19.12 3.38
N ASN A 194 -3.03 -18.48 4.23
CA ASN A 194 -3.44 -17.29 4.98
C ASN A 194 -3.64 -16.08 4.05
N LEU A 195 -2.75 -15.88 3.08
CA LEU A 195 -2.93 -14.82 2.07
C LEU A 195 -4.17 -15.08 1.21
N ILE A 196 -4.47 -16.32 0.83
CA ILE A 196 -5.72 -16.68 0.13
C ILE A 196 -6.95 -16.35 0.99
N ASN A 197 -6.92 -16.65 2.28
CA ASN A 197 -8.01 -16.30 3.20
C ASN A 197 -8.20 -14.77 3.29
N ILE A 198 -7.13 -13.99 3.31
CA ILE A 198 -7.18 -12.53 3.28
C ILE A 198 -7.81 -12.03 1.98
N ILE A 199 -7.33 -12.52 0.82
CA ILE A 199 -7.79 -12.09 -0.50
C ILE A 199 -9.29 -12.31 -0.69
N TYR A 200 -9.77 -13.49 -0.27
CA TYR A 200 -11.16 -13.92 -0.45
C TYR A 200 -12.05 -13.64 0.77
N ASN A 201 -11.58 -12.84 1.73
CA ASN A 201 -12.42 -12.37 2.82
C ASN A 201 -13.54 -11.46 2.29
N LYS A 202 -14.78 -11.82 2.53
CA LYS A 202 -15.97 -11.11 2.00
C LYS A 202 -16.05 -9.64 2.41
N ARG A 203 -15.49 -9.29 3.55
CA ARG A 203 -15.43 -7.88 4.01
C ARG A 203 -14.57 -7.01 3.09
N LEU A 204 -13.72 -7.64 2.26
CA LEU A 204 -12.74 -6.99 1.39
C LEU A 204 -13.08 -7.12 -0.11
N ASP A 205 -14.25 -7.65 -0.48
CA ASP A 205 -14.60 -7.97 -1.88
C ASP A 205 -14.42 -6.80 -2.85
N ASN A 206 -14.77 -5.58 -2.45
CA ASN A 206 -14.73 -4.40 -3.31
C ASN A 206 -13.45 -3.57 -3.16
N ILE A 207 -12.45 -4.07 -2.43
CA ILE A 207 -11.20 -3.36 -2.21
C ILE A 207 -10.14 -3.92 -3.16
N PRO A 208 -9.49 -3.08 -3.99
CA PRO A 208 -8.40 -3.50 -4.87
C PRO A 208 -7.25 -4.11 -4.07
N LYS A 209 -6.70 -5.24 -4.56
CA LYS A 209 -5.51 -5.90 -4.02
C LYS A 209 -4.39 -5.79 -5.04
N ILE A 210 -3.23 -5.38 -4.61
CA ILE A 210 -2.06 -5.08 -5.45
C ILE A 210 -0.87 -5.85 -4.91
N LEU A 211 -0.11 -6.47 -5.80
CA LEU A 211 1.12 -7.18 -5.46
C LEU A 211 2.30 -6.22 -5.57
N GLU A 212 3.16 -6.23 -4.56
CA GLU A 212 4.45 -5.55 -4.55
C GLU A 212 5.59 -6.53 -4.22
N THR A 213 5.35 -7.79 -4.55
CA THR A 213 6.30 -8.89 -4.32
C THR A 213 7.60 -8.69 -5.10
N PRO A 214 8.74 -9.12 -4.56
CA PRO A 214 10.03 -8.88 -5.18
C PRO A 214 10.18 -9.66 -6.49
N TYR A 215 10.92 -9.08 -7.44
CA TYR A 215 11.35 -9.79 -8.63
C TYR A 215 12.29 -10.93 -8.26
N ILE A 216 12.05 -12.12 -8.85
CA ILE A 216 12.94 -13.26 -8.71
C ILE A 216 14.32 -12.89 -9.26
N ASP A 217 15.37 -13.11 -8.47
CA ASP A 217 16.75 -12.73 -8.79
C ASP A 217 16.88 -11.26 -9.27
N LYS A 218 16.01 -10.36 -8.76
CA LYS A 218 15.92 -8.93 -9.14
C LYS A 218 15.66 -8.68 -10.63
N THR A 219 15.24 -9.69 -11.38
CA THR A 219 15.14 -9.62 -12.84
C THR A 219 13.80 -10.09 -13.36
N TYR A 220 13.23 -11.15 -12.79
CA TYR A 220 12.07 -11.84 -13.34
C TYR A 220 10.80 -11.47 -12.59
N PRO A 221 9.81 -10.79 -13.23
CA PRO A 221 8.57 -10.42 -12.58
C PRO A 221 7.72 -11.66 -12.28
N PRO A 222 7.29 -11.88 -11.02
CA PRO A 222 6.53 -13.07 -10.63
C PRO A 222 5.03 -12.94 -10.87
N TYR A 223 4.53 -11.72 -11.07
CA TYR A 223 3.11 -11.34 -10.95
C TYR A 223 2.15 -12.22 -11.74
N LYS A 224 2.52 -12.64 -12.99
CA LYS A 224 1.66 -13.52 -13.79
C LYS A 224 1.36 -14.83 -13.08
N TYR A 225 2.39 -15.44 -12.51
CA TYR A 225 2.30 -16.73 -11.83
C TYR A 225 1.62 -16.59 -10.46
N GLU A 226 1.93 -15.53 -9.72
CA GLU A 226 1.30 -15.24 -8.43
C GLU A 226 -0.20 -14.96 -8.60
N ILE A 227 -0.61 -14.19 -9.60
CA ILE A 227 -2.01 -13.97 -9.93
C ILE A 227 -2.71 -15.27 -10.31
N GLU A 228 -2.04 -16.15 -11.05
CA GLU A 228 -2.58 -17.48 -11.40
C GLU A 228 -2.76 -18.34 -10.15
N MET A 229 -1.77 -18.42 -9.25
CA MET A 229 -1.89 -19.11 -7.97
C MET A 229 -3.09 -18.60 -7.16
N ILE A 230 -3.21 -17.27 -7.05
CA ILE A 230 -4.31 -16.64 -6.34
C ILE A 230 -5.67 -17.02 -6.94
N ARG A 231 -5.82 -16.90 -8.27
CA ARG A 231 -7.07 -17.19 -8.97
C ARG A 231 -7.48 -18.66 -8.91
N THR A 232 -6.51 -19.57 -8.98
CA THR A 232 -6.74 -21.02 -8.91
C THR A 232 -6.79 -21.52 -7.48
N LYS A 233 -6.37 -20.72 -6.50
CA LYS A 233 -6.21 -21.09 -5.08
C LYS A 233 -5.28 -22.30 -4.92
N LYS A 234 -4.24 -22.36 -5.76
CA LYS A 234 -3.26 -23.48 -5.74
C LYS A 234 -1.86 -22.90 -5.68
N PHE A 235 -1.12 -23.31 -4.67
CA PHE A 235 0.27 -22.96 -4.53
C PHE A 235 1.12 -23.62 -5.64
N ASN A 236 2.04 -22.86 -6.22
CA ASN A 236 2.96 -23.35 -7.24
C ASN A 236 4.39 -23.37 -6.65
N GLU A 237 4.83 -24.54 -6.24
CA GLU A 237 6.18 -24.76 -5.70
C GLU A 237 7.29 -24.49 -6.72
N ASN A 238 6.98 -24.48 -8.02
CA ASN A 238 7.94 -24.26 -9.11
C ASN A 238 7.94 -22.81 -9.62
N LEU A 239 7.22 -21.88 -8.98
CA LEU A 239 7.09 -20.48 -9.43
C LEU A 239 8.44 -19.86 -9.78
N ILE A 240 9.46 -20.06 -8.93
CA ILE A 240 10.79 -19.46 -9.10
C ILE A 240 11.45 -19.96 -10.40
N ASP A 241 11.39 -21.26 -10.67
CA ASP A 241 12.00 -21.86 -11.86
C ASP A 241 11.23 -21.50 -13.12
N GLU A 242 9.90 -21.51 -13.07
CA GLU A 242 9.04 -21.10 -14.19
C GLU A 242 9.24 -19.65 -14.58
N CYS A 243 9.38 -18.74 -13.62
CA CYS A 243 9.70 -17.33 -13.89
C CYS A 243 11.03 -17.17 -14.64
N LYS A 244 12.05 -17.95 -14.27
CA LYS A 244 13.38 -17.92 -14.92
C LYS A 244 13.35 -18.49 -16.34
N LEU A 245 12.56 -19.51 -16.59
CA LEU A 245 12.45 -20.19 -17.89
C LEU A 245 11.70 -19.34 -18.93
N CYS A 246 10.79 -18.47 -18.54
CA CYS A 246 9.95 -17.70 -19.45
C CYS A 246 10.71 -16.70 -20.34
N ARG A 247 11.95 -16.32 -19.99
CA ARG A 247 12.80 -15.43 -20.78
C ARG A 247 13.73 -16.13 -21.79
N LYS A 248 13.70 -17.46 -21.82
CA LYS A 248 14.53 -18.23 -22.78
C LYS A 248 13.78 -18.50 -24.11
N LYS A 249 12.58 -17.98 -24.25
CA LYS A 249 11.79 -17.97 -25.48
C LYS A 249 11.58 -16.51 -25.95
#